data_36f3ccbe55cb9af8fd608711508348b6
#
_entry.id   36f3ccbe55cb9af8fd608711508348b6
#
_cell.length_a   1.000
_cell.length_b   1.000
_cell.length_c   1.000
_cell.angle_alpha   90.00
_cell.angle_beta   90.00
_cell.angle_gamma   90.00
#
_symmetry.space_group_name_H-M   'P 1'
#
loop_
_entity.id
_entity.type
_entity.pdbx_description
1 polymer ?
#
loop_
_entity_poly.entity_id
_entity_poly.type
_entity_poly.pdbx_seq_one_letter_code
_entity_poly.pdbx_strand_id
1 'polypeptide(L)'
;MIQKCIEVMSKKSKKSREDGDSVKSDFFSEQIDFIVDDVLGNVASLSCHPYGCRVLQRILEHCVEPKKSRALDEISLCHKTLLDDQYGNYVIQHVLQFGRHSDRDSVLAIVAENGLLQLSRQKFASNVVEKLLKYGTAQQRKAVVREMLKVG
;
A
#
# COMPACT_ATOMS: atom_id res chain seq x y z
N MET A 1 12.09 11.90 8.97
CA MET A 1 11.42 13.19 9.19
C MET A 1 10.11 13.31 8.42
N ILE A 2 10.10 13.15 7.08
CA ILE A 2 8.89 13.25 6.22
C ILE A 2 7.76 12.30 6.69
N GLN A 3 8.07 11.06 7.02
CA GLN A 3 7.11 10.08 7.53
C GLN A 3 6.36 10.59 8.77
N LYS A 4 7.09 11.20 9.69
CA LYS A 4 6.50 11.75 10.92
C LYS A 4 5.63 12.99 10.62
N CYS A 5 6.03 13.79 9.65
CA CYS A 5 5.22 14.93 9.20
C CYS A 5 3.88 14.45 8.63
N ILE A 6 3.88 13.44 7.76
CA ILE A 6 2.64 12.88 7.19
C ILE A 6 1.71 12.36 8.30
N GLU A 7 2.24 11.59 9.24
CA GLU A 7 1.46 11.05 10.36
C GLU A 7 0.86 12.16 11.23
N VAL A 8 1.67 13.13 11.66
CA VAL A 8 1.24 14.20 12.55
C VAL A 8 0.25 15.13 11.87
N MET A 9 0.52 15.54 10.62
CA MET A 9 -0.35 16.44 9.87
C MET A 9 -1.69 15.78 9.54
N SER A 10 -1.69 14.51 9.18
CA SER A 10 -2.93 13.76 8.92
C SER A 10 -3.79 13.65 10.18
N LYS A 11 -3.19 13.37 11.35
CA LYS A 11 -3.90 13.35 12.64
C LYS A 11 -4.46 14.72 13.00
N LYS A 12 -3.70 15.79 12.80
CA LYS A 12 -4.15 17.16 13.06
C LYS A 12 -5.28 17.58 12.13
N SER A 13 -5.20 17.25 10.84
CA SER A 13 -6.27 17.53 9.88
C SER A 13 -7.58 16.83 10.27
N LYS A 14 -7.52 15.54 10.65
CA LYS A 14 -8.70 14.80 11.13
C LYS A 14 -9.30 15.43 12.37
N LYS A 15 -8.48 15.74 13.38
CA LYS A 15 -8.94 16.39 14.62
C LYS A 15 -9.59 17.74 14.35
N SER A 16 -8.98 18.59 13.51
CA SER A 16 -9.57 19.89 13.16
C SER A 16 -10.91 19.77 12.45
N ARG A 17 -11.13 18.72 11.64
CA ARG A 17 -12.44 18.45 11.03
C ARG A 17 -13.49 18.05 12.08
N GLU A 18 -13.11 17.23 13.05
CA GLU A 18 -13.97 16.84 14.16
C GLU A 18 -14.33 18.03 15.05
N ASP A 19 -13.37 18.95 15.28
CA ASP A 19 -13.55 20.17 16.05
C ASP A 19 -14.27 21.29 15.25
N GLY A 20 -14.58 21.07 13.96
CA GLY A 20 -15.24 22.06 13.09
C GLY A 20 -14.37 23.21 12.60
N ASP A 21 -13.04 23.14 12.78
CA ASP A 21 -12.08 24.14 12.30
C ASP A 21 -11.61 23.79 10.88
N SER A 22 -12.38 24.21 9.88
CA SER A 22 -12.10 23.94 8.47
C SER A 22 -10.79 24.59 8.00
N VAL A 23 -10.47 25.79 8.45
CA VAL A 23 -9.26 26.53 8.01
C VAL A 23 -7.98 25.79 8.40
N LYS A 24 -7.90 25.31 9.64
CA LYS A 24 -6.75 24.50 10.08
C LYS A 24 -6.70 23.14 9.39
N SER A 25 -7.87 22.52 9.16
CA SER A 25 -7.94 21.26 8.41
C SER A 25 -7.39 21.42 7.00
N ASP A 26 -7.77 22.48 6.31
CA ASP A 26 -7.33 22.75 4.94
C ASP A 26 -5.83 23.06 4.89
N PHE A 27 -5.31 23.86 5.83
CA PHE A 27 -3.88 24.12 5.94
C PHE A 27 -3.05 22.83 6.08
N PHE A 28 -3.41 21.94 6.99
CA PHE A 28 -2.70 20.65 7.17
C PHE A 28 -2.85 19.73 5.95
N SER A 29 -4.00 19.79 5.28
CA SER A 29 -4.23 19.05 4.05
C SER A 29 -3.32 19.51 2.93
N GLU A 30 -3.19 20.82 2.71
CA GLU A 30 -2.31 21.41 1.68
C GLU A 30 -0.83 21.05 1.89
N GLN A 31 -0.36 21.01 3.16
CA GLN A 31 1.02 20.60 3.46
C GLN A 31 1.26 19.12 3.10
N ILE A 32 0.27 18.26 3.31
CA ILE A 32 0.35 16.85 2.91
C ILE A 32 0.30 16.74 1.38
N ASP A 33 -0.51 17.56 0.71
CA ASP A 33 -0.60 17.58 -0.76
C ASP A 33 0.75 17.83 -1.40
N PHE A 34 1.49 18.81 -0.89
CA PHE A 34 2.82 19.13 -1.37
C PHE A 34 3.76 17.90 -1.30
N ILE A 35 3.77 17.21 -0.16
CA ILE A 35 4.60 16.00 0.02
C ILE A 35 4.17 14.89 -0.93
N VAL A 36 2.86 14.66 -1.05
CA VAL A 36 2.33 13.61 -1.93
C VAL A 36 2.62 13.91 -3.39
N ASP A 37 2.44 15.14 -3.84
CA ASP A 37 2.70 15.54 -5.22
C ASP A 37 4.18 15.37 -5.61
N ASP A 38 5.10 15.61 -4.68
CA ASP A 38 6.53 15.38 -4.88
C ASP A 38 6.89 13.89 -4.95
N VAL A 39 6.16 13.05 -4.24
CA VAL A 39 6.31 11.59 -4.25
C VAL A 39 5.72 10.95 -5.52
N LEU A 40 4.57 11.46 -6.00
CA LEU A 40 3.90 10.96 -7.19
C LEU A 40 4.78 11.20 -8.45
N GLY A 41 4.75 10.26 -9.37
CA GLY A 41 5.67 10.23 -10.51
C GLY A 41 7.00 9.53 -10.24
N ASN A 42 7.37 9.30 -8.96
CA ASN A 42 8.59 8.59 -8.55
C ASN A 42 8.28 7.34 -7.70
N VAL A 43 7.03 6.90 -7.68
CA VAL A 43 6.53 5.84 -6.79
C VAL A 43 7.30 4.53 -6.99
N ALA A 44 7.58 4.11 -8.21
CA ALA A 44 8.28 2.86 -8.49
C ALA A 44 9.68 2.84 -7.86
N SER A 45 10.48 3.90 -8.06
CA SER A 45 11.82 3.99 -7.49
C SER A 45 11.80 4.15 -5.97
N LEU A 46 10.86 4.94 -5.45
CA LEU A 46 10.70 5.14 -4.00
C LEU A 46 10.24 3.86 -3.29
N SER A 47 9.44 3.04 -3.95
CA SER A 47 8.99 1.75 -3.39
C SER A 47 10.13 0.79 -3.11
N CYS A 48 11.18 0.81 -3.92
CA CYS A 48 12.38 -0.01 -3.78
C CYS A 48 13.51 0.68 -2.99
N HIS A 49 13.25 1.82 -2.38
CA HIS A 49 14.23 2.58 -1.60
C HIS A 49 14.00 2.41 -0.09
N PRO A 50 15.05 2.23 0.73
CA PRO A 50 14.90 1.95 2.18
C PRO A 50 14.13 3.00 2.95
N TYR A 51 14.18 4.27 2.56
CA TYR A 51 13.42 5.35 3.18
C TYR A 51 12.16 5.73 2.39
N GLY A 52 12.22 5.66 1.06
CA GLY A 52 11.08 5.97 0.18
C GLY A 52 9.90 5.02 0.41
N CYS A 53 10.14 3.73 0.58
CA CYS A 53 9.10 2.76 0.86
C CYS A 53 8.32 3.08 2.14
N ARG A 54 8.98 3.64 3.15
CA ARG A 54 8.34 4.04 4.41
C ARG A 54 7.45 5.27 4.24
N VAL A 55 7.84 6.22 3.38
CA VAL A 55 7.02 7.38 3.04
C VAL A 55 5.72 6.93 2.37
N LEU A 56 5.80 6.04 1.39
CA LEU A 56 4.64 5.46 0.71
C LEU A 56 3.72 4.71 1.69
N GLN A 57 4.28 3.93 2.59
CA GLN A 57 3.51 3.25 3.64
C GLN A 57 2.72 4.25 4.50
N ARG A 58 3.33 5.38 4.88
CA ARG A 58 2.64 6.43 5.66
C ARG A 58 1.54 7.11 4.85
N ILE A 59 1.75 7.34 3.56
CA ILE A 59 0.71 7.86 2.66
C ILE A 59 -0.50 6.92 2.64
N LEU A 60 -0.28 5.62 2.45
CA LEU A 60 -1.36 4.63 2.43
C LEU A 60 -2.10 4.52 3.76
N GLU A 61 -1.41 4.66 4.89
CA GLU A 61 -2.03 4.57 6.22
C GLU A 61 -2.80 5.83 6.62
N HIS A 62 -2.30 7.00 6.29
CA HIS A 62 -2.75 8.27 6.90
C HIS A 62 -3.46 9.21 5.94
N CYS A 63 -3.13 9.19 4.65
CA CYS A 63 -3.77 10.08 3.69
C CYS A 63 -5.19 9.59 3.37
N VAL A 64 -6.04 10.57 3.02
CA VAL A 64 -7.42 10.34 2.58
C VAL A 64 -7.53 10.48 1.06
N GLU A 65 -8.69 10.13 0.51
CA GLU A 65 -8.98 10.38 -0.90
C GLU A 65 -8.98 11.89 -1.23
N PRO A 66 -8.55 12.29 -2.45
CA PRO A 66 -8.12 11.45 -3.58
C PRO A 66 -6.62 11.10 -3.59
N LYS A 67 -5.81 11.61 -2.66
CA LYS A 67 -4.35 11.40 -2.61
C LYS A 67 -3.97 9.94 -2.52
N LYS A 68 -4.67 9.21 -1.67
CA LYS A 68 -4.45 7.78 -1.47
C LYS A 68 -4.70 6.99 -2.75
N SER A 69 -5.79 7.28 -3.48
CA SER A 69 -6.09 6.63 -4.76
C SER A 69 -5.02 6.90 -5.81
N ARG A 70 -4.52 8.13 -5.91
CA ARG A 70 -3.43 8.47 -6.84
C ARG A 70 -2.17 7.65 -6.56
N ALA A 71 -1.78 7.53 -5.30
CA ALA A 71 -0.64 6.70 -4.90
C ALA A 71 -0.86 5.22 -5.22
N LEU A 72 -2.07 4.69 -4.94
CA LEU A 72 -2.43 3.31 -5.25
C LEU A 72 -2.41 3.02 -6.75
N ASP A 73 -2.87 3.95 -7.58
CA ASP A 73 -2.87 3.82 -9.04
C ASP A 73 -1.43 3.71 -9.58
N GLU A 74 -0.51 4.55 -9.10
CA GLU A 74 0.91 4.43 -9.50
C GLU A 74 1.57 3.16 -8.96
N ILE A 75 1.30 2.76 -7.73
CA ILE A 75 1.81 1.50 -7.17
C ILE A 75 1.32 0.30 -7.97
N SER A 76 0.08 0.34 -8.48
CA SER A 76 -0.49 -0.76 -9.26
C SER A 76 0.29 -1.08 -10.53
N LEU A 77 0.95 -0.09 -11.12
CA LEU A 77 1.77 -0.26 -12.32
C LEU A 77 3.05 -1.07 -12.07
N CYS A 78 3.48 -1.20 -10.82
CA CYS A 78 4.73 -1.88 -10.46
C CYS A 78 4.54 -3.04 -9.45
N HIS A 79 3.32 -3.48 -9.18
CA HIS A 79 3.03 -4.57 -8.23
C HIS A 79 3.93 -5.78 -8.43
N LYS A 80 4.11 -6.23 -9.68
CA LYS A 80 4.91 -7.43 -10.00
C LYS A 80 6.36 -7.28 -9.57
N THR A 81 6.97 -6.12 -9.82
CA THR A 81 8.35 -5.83 -9.44
C THR A 81 8.51 -5.76 -7.92
N LEU A 82 7.49 -5.23 -7.23
CA LEU A 82 7.55 -5.00 -5.78
C LEU A 82 7.37 -6.26 -4.95
N LEU A 83 6.74 -7.31 -5.51
CA LEU A 83 6.42 -8.53 -4.76
C LEU A 83 7.63 -9.17 -4.08
N ASP A 84 8.75 -9.25 -4.78
CA ASP A 84 9.97 -9.91 -4.29
C ASP A 84 11.13 -8.91 -4.05
N ASP A 85 10.84 -7.63 -4.05
CA ASP A 85 11.82 -6.61 -3.68
C ASP A 85 11.93 -6.48 -2.16
N GLN A 86 13.15 -6.33 -1.64
CA GLN A 86 13.42 -6.27 -0.20
C GLN A 86 12.71 -5.12 0.54
N TYR A 87 12.36 -4.04 -0.15
CA TYR A 87 11.62 -2.89 0.39
C TYR A 87 10.22 -2.80 -0.18
N GLY A 88 10.06 -3.07 -1.47
CA GLY A 88 8.79 -3.02 -2.20
C GLY A 88 7.74 -3.97 -1.64
N ASN A 89 8.14 -5.14 -1.11
CA ASN A 89 7.19 -6.08 -0.50
C ASN A 89 6.41 -5.45 0.67
N TYR A 90 7.02 -4.55 1.44
CA TYR A 90 6.32 -3.84 2.52
C TYR A 90 5.29 -2.85 1.99
N VAL A 91 5.54 -2.22 0.83
CA VAL A 91 4.56 -1.36 0.16
C VAL A 91 3.35 -2.20 -0.28
N ILE A 92 3.58 -3.36 -0.90
CA ILE A 92 2.50 -4.28 -1.27
C ILE A 92 1.70 -4.77 -0.05
N GLN A 93 2.36 -5.10 1.05
CA GLN A 93 1.67 -5.46 2.30
C GLN A 93 0.75 -4.34 2.79
N HIS A 94 1.15 -3.07 2.66
CA HIS A 94 0.32 -1.91 2.99
C HIS A 94 -0.83 -1.72 2.00
N VAL A 95 -0.62 -1.99 0.71
CA VAL A 95 -1.71 -2.04 -0.30
C VAL A 95 -2.77 -3.07 0.10
N LEU A 96 -2.36 -4.25 0.53
CA LEU A 96 -3.30 -5.29 0.96
C LEU A 96 -4.11 -4.88 2.20
N GLN A 97 -3.51 -4.12 3.11
CA GLN A 97 -4.17 -3.69 4.35
C GLN A 97 -5.03 -2.44 4.17
N PHE A 98 -4.55 -1.43 3.46
CA PHE A 98 -5.15 -0.09 3.37
C PHE A 98 -5.70 0.25 1.99
N GLY A 99 -5.41 -0.56 0.97
CA GLY A 99 -5.85 -0.35 -0.41
C GLY A 99 -7.32 -0.72 -0.64
N ARG A 100 -7.75 -0.49 -1.87
CA ARG A 100 -9.09 -0.82 -2.35
C ARG A 100 -9.23 -2.33 -2.58
N HIS A 101 -10.47 -2.80 -2.71
CA HIS A 101 -10.74 -4.21 -3.07
C HIS A 101 -10.07 -4.60 -4.40
N SER A 102 -10.16 -3.71 -5.41
CA SER A 102 -9.53 -3.91 -6.73
C SER A 102 -7.99 -4.03 -6.66
N ASP A 103 -7.34 -3.32 -5.74
CA ASP A 103 -5.89 -3.42 -5.55
C ASP A 103 -5.51 -4.80 -5.00
N ARG A 104 -6.30 -5.34 -4.07
CA ARG A 104 -6.11 -6.71 -3.55
C ARG A 104 -6.33 -7.77 -4.63
N ASP A 105 -7.35 -7.60 -5.48
CA ASP A 105 -7.60 -8.49 -6.61
C ASP A 105 -6.45 -8.48 -7.61
N SER A 106 -5.89 -7.31 -7.89
CA SER A 106 -4.71 -7.16 -8.74
C SER A 106 -3.49 -7.90 -8.17
N VAL A 107 -3.22 -7.74 -6.89
CA VAL A 107 -2.12 -8.47 -6.22
C VAL A 107 -2.37 -9.98 -6.24
N LEU A 108 -3.60 -10.42 -5.98
CA LEU A 108 -3.99 -11.83 -6.03
C LEU A 108 -3.76 -12.42 -7.43
N ALA A 109 -4.16 -11.71 -8.49
CA ALA A 109 -3.95 -12.15 -9.87
C ALA A 109 -2.46 -12.37 -10.17
N ILE A 110 -1.60 -11.44 -9.77
CA ILE A 110 -0.14 -11.55 -9.96
C ILE A 110 0.44 -12.72 -9.16
N VAL A 111 -0.04 -12.93 -7.93
CA VAL A 111 0.37 -14.07 -7.10
C VAL A 111 -0.02 -15.39 -7.74
N ALA A 112 -1.22 -15.48 -8.32
CA ALA A 112 -1.69 -16.68 -9.04
C ALA A 112 -0.87 -16.95 -10.31
N GLU A 113 -0.55 -15.91 -11.09
CA GLU A 113 0.26 -16.03 -12.32
C GLU A 113 1.69 -16.51 -12.05
N ASN A 114 2.32 -16.02 -10.97
CA ASN A 114 3.70 -16.40 -10.64
C ASN A 114 3.80 -17.75 -9.91
N GLY A 115 2.68 -18.35 -9.55
CA GLY A 115 2.63 -19.59 -8.79
C GLY A 115 2.82 -19.37 -7.29
N LEU A 116 1.73 -19.56 -6.56
CA LEU A 116 1.67 -19.30 -5.12
C LEU A 116 2.73 -20.09 -4.33
N LEU A 117 2.97 -21.36 -4.71
CA LEU A 117 3.96 -22.19 -4.04
C LEU A 117 5.38 -21.66 -4.22
N GLN A 118 5.69 -21.16 -5.42
CA GLN A 118 7.00 -20.56 -5.70
C GLN A 118 7.19 -19.28 -4.87
N LEU A 119 6.20 -18.40 -4.85
CA LEU A 119 6.24 -17.16 -4.07
C LEU A 119 6.31 -17.41 -2.55
N SER A 120 5.61 -18.44 -2.06
CA SER A 120 5.64 -18.78 -0.62
C SER A 120 7.01 -19.26 -0.12
N ARG A 121 7.88 -19.69 -1.04
CA ARG A 121 9.28 -20.09 -0.74
C ARG A 121 10.27 -18.92 -0.86
N GLN A 122 9.87 -17.80 -1.46
CA GLN A 122 10.72 -16.63 -1.59
C GLN A 122 10.70 -15.81 -0.30
N LYS A 123 11.88 -15.31 0.08
CA LYS A 123 12.08 -14.61 1.35
C LYS A 123 11.13 -13.42 1.56
N PHE A 124 10.90 -12.63 0.52
CA PHE A 124 10.09 -11.41 0.63
C PHE A 124 8.66 -11.62 0.17
N ALA A 125 8.45 -12.34 -0.92
CA ALA A 125 7.12 -12.59 -1.46
C ALA A 125 6.25 -13.45 -0.52
N SER A 126 6.83 -14.31 0.30
CA SER A 126 6.09 -15.08 1.32
C SER A 126 5.34 -14.18 2.31
N ASN A 127 5.91 -13.02 2.66
CA ASN A 127 5.24 -12.04 3.52
C ASN A 127 3.99 -11.47 2.86
N VAL A 128 4.01 -11.28 1.54
CA VAL A 128 2.84 -10.79 0.78
C VAL A 128 1.73 -11.84 0.76
N VAL A 129 2.07 -13.10 0.55
CA VAL A 129 1.10 -14.22 0.61
C VAL A 129 0.43 -14.30 1.99
N GLU A 130 1.20 -14.19 3.06
CA GLU A 130 0.68 -14.16 4.44
C GLU A 130 -0.30 -13.01 4.65
N LYS A 131 0.04 -11.80 4.19
CA LYS A 131 -0.82 -10.63 4.31
C LYS A 131 -2.09 -10.73 3.47
N LEU A 132 -2.01 -11.35 2.29
CA LEU A 132 -3.17 -11.62 1.45
C LEU A 132 -4.16 -12.54 2.17
N LEU A 133 -3.69 -13.56 2.87
CA LEU A 133 -4.52 -14.41 3.72
C LEU A 133 -5.11 -13.66 4.92
N LYS A 134 -4.38 -12.72 5.49
CA LYS A 134 -4.82 -11.94 6.65
C LYS A 134 -5.87 -10.88 6.30
N TYR A 135 -5.65 -10.09 5.26
CA TYR A 135 -6.47 -8.93 4.90
C TYR A 135 -7.41 -9.14 3.73
N GLY A 136 -7.27 -10.24 3.01
CA GLY A 136 -8.16 -10.62 1.91
C GLY A 136 -9.59 -10.91 2.39
N THR A 137 -10.56 -10.71 1.49
CA THR A 137 -11.94 -11.15 1.72
C THR A 137 -12.00 -12.67 1.80
N ALA A 138 -13.14 -13.21 2.28
CA ALA A 138 -13.35 -14.65 2.32
C ALA A 138 -13.18 -15.30 0.92
N GLN A 139 -13.62 -14.61 -0.13
CA GLN A 139 -13.48 -15.08 -1.52
C GLN A 139 -12.01 -15.07 -1.96
N GLN A 140 -11.26 -14.02 -1.65
CA GLN A 140 -9.84 -13.92 -1.96
C GLN A 140 -9.02 -14.98 -1.22
N ARG A 141 -9.29 -15.20 0.07
CA ARG A 141 -8.66 -16.28 0.84
C ARG A 141 -8.94 -17.67 0.27
N LYS A 142 -10.19 -17.93 -0.13
CA LYS A 142 -10.55 -19.20 -0.79
C LYS A 142 -9.79 -19.38 -2.11
N ALA A 143 -9.59 -18.31 -2.89
CA ALA A 143 -8.81 -18.37 -4.11
C ALA A 143 -7.34 -18.73 -3.83
N VAL A 144 -6.71 -18.11 -2.82
CA VAL A 144 -5.34 -18.44 -2.39
C VAL A 144 -5.24 -19.91 -1.97
N VAL A 145 -6.17 -20.40 -1.15
CA VAL A 145 -6.18 -21.80 -0.71
C VAL A 145 -6.36 -22.77 -1.88
N ARG A 146 -7.22 -22.46 -2.85
CA ARG A 146 -7.37 -23.26 -4.06
C ARG A 146 -6.09 -23.36 -4.87
N GLU A 147 -5.35 -22.25 -5.02
CA GLU A 147 -4.06 -22.27 -5.70
C GLU A 147 -3.03 -23.13 -4.94
N MET A 148 -3.03 -23.08 -3.61
CA MET A 148 -2.19 -23.97 -2.79
C MET A 148 -2.50 -25.45 -3.00
N LEU A 149 -3.77 -25.79 -3.12
CA LEU A 149 -4.22 -27.18 -3.29
C LEU A 149 -3.97 -27.75 -4.69
N LYS A 150 -3.82 -26.92 -5.72
CA LYS A 150 -3.50 -27.36 -7.09
C LYS A 150 -2.10 -27.98 -7.22
N VAL A 151 -1.23 -27.77 -6.27
CA VAL A 151 0.19 -28.16 -6.30
C VAL A 151 0.46 -29.44 -5.50
N GLY A 152 -0.58 -29.95 -4.88
CA GLY A 152 -0.53 -31.21 -4.13
C GLY A 152 -0.64 -32.45 -5.03
#